data_20e5122ce419b5d12b07c134b9e60652
#
_entry.id   20e5122ce419b5d12b07c134b9e60652
#
_cell.length_a   1.000
_cell.length_b   1.000
_cell.length_c   1.000
_cell.angle_alpha   90.00
_cell.angle_beta   90.00
_cell.angle_gamma   90.00
#
_symmetry.space_group_name_H-M   'P 1'
#
loop_
_entity.id
_entity.type
_entity.pdbx_description
1 polymer ?
#
loop_
_entity_poly.entity_id
_entity_poly.type
_entity_poly.pdbx_seq_one_letter_code
_entity_poly.pdbx_strand_id
1 'polypeptide(L)'
;MGMNWYFVGVDLGQSHDFTAIAGLERAELTGEWDPVVFAWRKRIRLGLRYLERVPLGTPYPDVVERVVRVTRSPELAGRCHLIVDATGVGRPVVDLLRRARTECNLIPVIITGGEAEGISEGYHHVPKRDLIIGLQVLLQGAGLQIAAGLEHGPKLVTEMAEMRVKVTSAGHEQYGAWREGVHDDLVFAVALACWGARKVYPNAPSGENAHWRFEGATLLGY
;
A
#
# COMPACT_ATOMS: atom_id res chain seq x y z
N MET A 1 4.72 -2.58 -25.31
CA MET A 1 3.88 -2.76 -24.10
C MET A 1 4.76 -2.46 -22.89
N GLY A 2 4.37 -1.48 -22.06
CA GLY A 2 5.07 -1.21 -20.81
C GLY A 2 4.94 -2.41 -19.85
N MET A 3 6.00 -2.69 -19.09
CA MET A 3 5.99 -3.77 -18.11
C MET A 3 5.16 -3.35 -16.90
N ASN A 4 4.14 -4.10 -16.53
CA ASN A 4 3.34 -3.84 -15.34
C ASN A 4 4.14 -4.20 -14.08
N TRP A 5 4.02 -3.37 -13.07
CA TRP A 5 4.58 -3.60 -11.74
C TRP A 5 3.47 -3.83 -10.73
N TYR A 6 3.78 -4.59 -9.69
CA TYR A 6 2.82 -4.96 -8.67
C TYR A 6 3.26 -4.46 -7.29
N PHE A 7 2.30 -4.08 -6.49
CA PHE A 7 2.50 -3.58 -5.13
C PHE A 7 1.57 -4.33 -4.21
N VAL A 8 2.15 -5.08 -3.29
CA VAL A 8 1.40 -5.84 -2.29
C VAL A 8 1.47 -5.09 -0.97
N GLY A 9 0.33 -4.60 -0.51
CA GLY A 9 0.19 -3.97 0.80
C GLY A 9 -0.30 -4.98 1.82
N VAL A 10 0.32 -5.01 2.98
CA VAL A 10 -0.06 -5.88 4.09
C VAL A 10 -0.24 -5.05 5.34
N ASP A 11 -1.46 -5.04 5.85
CA ASP A 11 -1.78 -4.52 7.17
C ASP A 11 -1.84 -5.68 8.16
N LEU A 12 -0.99 -5.65 9.19
CA LEU A 12 -0.82 -6.76 10.13
C LEU A 12 -1.70 -6.55 11.37
N GLY A 13 -2.77 -7.32 11.46
CA GLY A 13 -3.63 -7.34 12.63
C GLY A 13 -2.99 -8.03 13.85
N GLN A 14 -3.42 -7.61 15.01
CA GLN A 14 -3.16 -8.28 16.29
C GLN A 14 -4.35 -9.15 16.69
N SER A 15 -4.31 -9.74 17.88
CA SER A 15 -5.27 -10.74 18.41
C SER A 15 -6.75 -10.44 18.13
N HIS A 16 -7.14 -9.18 18.01
CA HIS A 16 -8.52 -8.73 17.80
C HIS A 16 -8.73 -8.00 16.47
N ASP A 17 -7.65 -7.76 15.71
CA ASP A 17 -7.69 -7.09 14.42
C ASP A 17 -7.31 -8.08 13.32
N PHE A 18 -7.93 -7.94 12.16
CA PHE A 18 -7.63 -8.79 11.02
C PHE A 18 -6.32 -8.36 10.35
N THR A 19 -5.61 -9.33 9.82
CA THR A 19 -4.59 -9.05 8.81
C THR A 19 -5.25 -8.95 7.44
N ALA A 20 -4.88 -7.93 6.66
CA ALA A 20 -5.34 -7.78 5.29
C ALA A 20 -4.18 -7.74 4.29
N ILE A 21 -4.42 -8.30 3.11
CA ILE A 21 -3.46 -8.34 2.00
C ILE A 21 -4.12 -7.76 0.76
N ALA A 22 -3.52 -6.74 0.15
CA ALA A 22 -4.00 -6.10 -1.07
C ALA A 22 -2.95 -6.18 -2.17
N GLY A 23 -3.33 -6.68 -3.36
CA GLY A 23 -2.48 -6.73 -4.54
C GLY A 23 -2.90 -5.69 -5.58
N LEU A 24 -2.00 -4.76 -5.88
CA LEU A 24 -2.22 -3.64 -6.78
C LEU A 24 -1.34 -3.78 -8.03
N GLU A 25 -1.95 -3.67 -9.20
CA GLU A 25 -1.26 -3.54 -10.48
C GLU A 25 -1.04 -2.06 -10.81
N ARG A 26 0.19 -1.68 -11.18
CA ARG A 26 0.54 -0.37 -11.71
C ARG A 26 0.88 -0.50 -13.18
N ALA A 27 0.07 0.11 -14.02
CA ALA A 27 0.27 0.18 -15.46
C ALA A 27 0.58 1.60 -15.90
N GLU A 28 1.61 1.77 -16.75
CA GLU A 28 1.87 3.02 -17.44
C GLU A 28 1.16 3.02 -18.78
N LEU A 29 0.28 3.99 -18.97
CA LEU A 29 -0.46 4.17 -20.23
C LEU A 29 0.11 5.36 -20.98
N THR A 30 0.17 5.24 -22.30
CA THR A 30 0.44 6.39 -23.16
C THR A 30 -0.79 7.30 -23.15
N GLY A 31 -0.59 8.53 -22.70
CA GLY A 31 -1.63 9.57 -22.67
C GLY A 31 -1.61 10.43 -23.93
N GLU A 32 -1.93 11.69 -23.78
CA GLU A 32 -1.98 12.67 -24.87
C GLU A 32 -0.57 13.12 -25.27
N TRP A 33 -0.42 13.51 -26.54
CA TRP A 33 0.81 14.14 -27.03
C TRP A 33 0.94 15.56 -26.44
N ASP A 34 2.08 15.85 -25.84
CA ASP A 34 2.40 17.18 -25.34
C ASP A 34 3.28 17.90 -26.36
N PRO A 35 2.75 18.92 -27.05
CA PRO A 35 3.49 19.66 -28.07
C PRO A 35 4.57 20.59 -27.51
N VAL A 36 4.57 20.87 -26.19
CA VAL A 36 5.55 21.74 -25.54
C VAL A 36 6.84 20.98 -25.25
N VAL A 37 6.71 19.75 -24.74
CA VAL A 37 7.85 18.89 -24.41
C VAL A 37 8.16 17.85 -25.50
N PHE A 38 7.41 17.85 -26.59
CA PHE A 38 7.54 16.91 -27.72
C PHE A 38 7.56 15.45 -27.27
N ALA A 39 6.66 15.06 -26.35
CA ALA A 39 6.57 13.72 -25.81
C ALA A 39 5.12 13.32 -25.53
N TRP A 40 4.86 12.00 -25.52
CA TRP A 40 3.60 11.47 -25.03
C TRP A 40 3.56 11.55 -23.51
N ARG A 41 2.52 12.16 -22.93
CA ARG A 41 2.28 12.15 -21.50
C ARG A 41 2.06 10.72 -21.02
N LYS A 42 2.69 10.36 -19.91
CA LYS A 42 2.44 9.08 -19.27
C LYS A 42 1.33 9.24 -18.24
N ARG A 43 0.36 8.34 -18.28
CA ARG A 43 -0.69 8.22 -17.25
C ARG A 43 -0.46 6.94 -16.48
N ILE A 44 -0.50 7.04 -15.16
CA ILE A 44 -0.43 5.89 -14.26
C ILE A 44 -1.86 5.46 -13.95
N ARG A 45 -2.13 4.17 -14.12
CA ARG A 45 -3.36 3.54 -13.70
C ARG A 45 -3.03 2.49 -12.64
N LEU A 46 -3.71 2.55 -11.52
CA LEU A 46 -3.64 1.57 -10.45
C LEU A 46 -4.89 0.69 -10.50
N GLY A 47 -4.72 -0.63 -10.46
CA GLY A 47 -5.80 -1.60 -10.45
C GLY A 47 -5.68 -2.51 -9.23
N LEU A 48 -6.64 -2.47 -8.29
CA LEU A 48 -6.73 -3.44 -7.21
C LEU A 48 -7.20 -4.77 -7.82
N ARG A 49 -6.31 -5.79 -7.81
CA ARG A 49 -6.53 -7.10 -8.43
C ARG A 49 -6.70 -8.23 -7.42
N TYR A 50 -6.18 -8.04 -6.23
CA TYR A 50 -6.26 -9.02 -5.14
C TYR A 50 -6.60 -8.30 -3.84
N LEU A 51 -7.47 -8.92 -3.03
CA LEU A 51 -7.85 -8.41 -1.72
C LEU A 51 -8.26 -9.59 -0.84
N GLU A 52 -7.54 -9.79 0.24
CA GLU A 52 -7.79 -10.87 1.21
C GLU A 52 -7.84 -10.29 2.62
N ARG A 53 -8.82 -10.76 3.39
CA ARG A 53 -8.83 -10.63 4.85
C ARG A 53 -8.51 -11.99 5.44
N VAL A 54 -7.37 -12.07 6.11
CA VAL A 54 -6.92 -13.31 6.76
C VAL A 54 -7.82 -13.59 7.98
N PRO A 55 -8.27 -14.83 8.20
CA PRO A 55 -9.09 -15.16 9.36
C PRO A 55 -8.46 -14.71 10.68
N LEU A 56 -9.30 -14.22 11.61
CA LEU A 56 -8.85 -13.79 12.92
C LEU A 56 -8.15 -14.94 13.67
N GLY A 57 -7.10 -14.62 14.41
CA GLY A 57 -6.33 -15.61 15.17
C GLY A 57 -5.37 -16.45 14.33
N THR A 58 -5.20 -16.18 13.02
CA THR A 58 -4.20 -16.86 12.20
C THR A 58 -2.78 -16.55 12.72
N PRO A 59 -1.95 -17.56 13.03
CA PRO A 59 -0.58 -17.35 13.51
C PRO A 59 0.27 -16.61 12.47
N TYR A 60 1.19 -15.76 12.92
CA TYR A 60 2.07 -15.01 12.01
C TYR A 60 2.87 -15.86 11.02
N PRO A 61 3.39 -17.06 11.36
CA PRO A 61 4.00 -17.92 10.35
C PRO A 61 3.06 -18.25 9.18
N ASP A 62 1.79 -18.51 9.46
CA ASP A 62 0.77 -18.83 8.44
C ASP A 62 0.40 -17.58 7.62
N VAL A 63 0.39 -16.39 8.25
CA VAL A 63 0.26 -15.10 7.56
C VAL A 63 1.42 -14.92 6.59
N VAL A 64 2.66 -15.18 7.03
CA VAL A 64 3.86 -15.10 6.18
C VAL A 64 3.77 -16.06 5.00
N GLU A 65 3.32 -17.31 5.20
CA GLU A 65 3.11 -18.27 4.11
C GLU A 65 2.08 -17.77 3.07
N ARG A 66 1.00 -17.12 3.53
CA ARG A 66 0.00 -16.50 2.62
C ARG A 66 0.62 -15.39 1.79
N VAL A 67 1.35 -14.47 2.42
CA VAL A 67 2.05 -13.39 1.74
C VAL A 67 3.06 -13.95 0.72
N VAL A 68 3.85 -14.96 1.10
CA VAL A 68 4.81 -15.63 0.20
C VAL A 68 4.09 -16.26 -0.99
N ARG A 69 2.94 -16.91 -0.78
CA ARG A 69 2.15 -17.49 -1.86
C ARG A 69 1.68 -16.44 -2.86
N VAL A 70 1.19 -15.30 -2.37
CA VAL A 70 0.77 -14.19 -3.22
C VAL A 70 1.96 -13.62 -4.00
N THR A 71 3.07 -13.34 -3.33
CA THR A 71 4.25 -12.71 -3.96
C THR A 71 4.98 -13.61 -4.96
N ARG A 72 4.84 -14.92 -4.83
CA ARG A 72 5.39 -15.93 -5.76
C ARG A 72 4.44 -16.32 -6.89
N SER A 73 3.26 -15.71 -6.98
CA SER A 73 2.41 -15.96 -8.15
C SER A 73 3.14 -15.56 -9.45
N PRO A 74 2.91 -16.26 -10.55
CA PRO A 74 3.63 -16.01 -11.82
C PRO A 74 3.52 -14.59 -12.32
N GLU A 75 2.41 -13.90 -11.98
CA GLU A 75 2.16 -12.51 -12.35
C GLU A 75 3.06 -11.53 -11.59
N LEU A 76 3.38 -11.83 -10.33
CA LEU A 76 4.09 -10.93 -9.42
C LEU A 76 5.59 -11.23 -9.34
N ALA A 77 5.99 -12.47 -9.53
CA ALA A 77 7.37 -12.92 -9.33
C ALA A 77 8.39 -12.04 -10.07
N GLY A 78 9.35 -11.48 -9.33
CA GLY A 78 10.39 -10.58 -9.86
C GLY A 78 9.91 -9.19 -10.28
N ARG A 79 8.62 -8.85 -10.10
CA ARG A 79 8.03 -7.56 -10.51
C ARG A 79 7.14 -6.97 -9.42
N CYS A 80 7.43 -7.25 -8.16
CA CYS A 80 6.62 -6.74 -7.08
C CYS A 80 7.41 -6.05 -5.98
N HIS A 81 6.74 -5.13 -5.33
CA HIS A 81 7.14 -4.52 -4.07
C HIS A 81 6.15 -4.94 -3.00
N LEU A 82 6.66 -5.36 -1.84
CA LEU A 82 5.88 -5.80 -0.70
C LEU A 82 5.97 -4.74 0.39
N ILE A 83 4.89 -4.03 0.61
CA ILE A 83 4.77 -2.95 1.61
C ILE A 83 4.07 -3.51 2.84
N VAL A 84 4.72 -3.55 3.98
CA VAL A 84 4.21 -4.20 5.18
C VAL A 84 4.15 -3.20 6.32
N ASP A 85 3.01 -3.12 7.00
CA ASP A 85 2.91 -2.39 8.26
C ASP A 85 3.76 -3.09 9.32
N ALA A 86 4.79 -2.39 9.78
CA ALA A 86 5.70 -2.83 10.84
C ALA A 86 5.40 -2.16 12.19
N THR A 87 4.27 -1.48 12.32
CA THR A 87 3.85 -0.82 13.56
C THR A 87 3.56 -1.87 14.64
N GLY A 88 3.98 -1.61 15.86
CA GLY A 88 3.74 -2.52 17.00
C GLY A 88 4.41 -3.90 16.79
N VAL A 89 3.62 -4.92 16.57
CA VAL A 89 4.07 -6.32 16.41
C VAL A 89 4.65 -6.63 15.03
N GLY A 90 4.61 -5.69 14.09
CA GLY A 90 5.02 -5.93 12.71
C GLY A 90 6.53 -6.17 12.53
N ARG A 91 7.40 -5.65 13.40
CA ARG A 91 8.86 -5.88 13.27
C ARG A 91 9.25 -7.37 13.27
N PRO A 92 8.79 -8.24 14.19
CA PRO A 92 9.06 -9.68 14.12
C PRO A 92 8.52 -10.33 12.85
N VAL A 93 7.35 -9.89 12.34
CA VAL A 93 6.77 -10.44 11.09
C VAL A 93 7.60 -10.02 9.87
N VAL A 94 8.11 -8.79 9.84
CA VAL A 94 9.05 -8.32 8.81
C VAL A 94 10.31 -9.19 8.79
N ASP A 95 10.84 -9.60 9.95
CA ASP A 95 12.00 -10.49 10.03
C ASP A 95 11.68 -11.91 9.52
N LEU A 96 10.48 -12.41 9.77
CA LEU A 96 10.01 -13.66 9.18
C LEU A 96 9.92 -13.57 7.65
N LEU A 97 9.36 -12.47 7.12
CA LEU A 97 9.28 -12.23 5.67
C LEU A 97 10.66 -12.11 5.01
N ARG A 98 11.63 -11.46 5.66
CA ARG A 98 13.01 -11.40 5.19
C ARG A 98 13.63 -12.80 5.08
N ARG A 99 13.42 -13.66 6.08
CA ARG A 99 13.90 -15.06 6.09
C ARG A 99 13.20 -15.93 5.04
N ALA A 100 11.92 -15.69 4.80
CA ALA A 100 11.12 -16.43 3.83
C ALA A 100 11.51 -16.15 2.37
N ARG A 101 12.35 -15.13 2.11
CA ARG A 101 12.83 -14.73 0.77
C ARG A 101 11.67 -14.57 -0.21
N THR A 102 10.79 -13.62 0.08
CA THR A 102 9.78 -13.17 -0.87
C THR A 102 10.46 -12.72 -2.16
N GLU A 103 9.92 -13.05 -3.32
CA GLU A 103 10.48 -12.60 -4.61
C GLU A 103 10.14 -11.14 -4.93
N CYS A 104 9.74 -10.38 -3.92
CA CYS A 104 9.43 -8.96 -3.95
C CYS A 104 10.47 -8.14 -3.18
N ASN A 105 10.63 -6.90 -3.57
CA ASN A 105 11.35 -5.94 -2.75
C ASN A 105 10.51 -5.58 -1.51
N LEU A 106 11.01 -5.94 -0.32
CA LEU A 106 10.32 -5.72 0.95
C LEU A 106 10.56 -4.30 1.47
N ILE A 107 9.48 -3.58 1.71
CA ILE A 107 9.46 -2.21 2.19
C ILE A 107 8.65 -2.17 3.50
N PRO A 108 9.32 -2.21 4.66
CA PRO A 108 8.64 -2.10 5.94
C PRO A 108 8.27 -0.65 6.23
N VAL A 109 7.03 -0.43 6.66
CA VAL A 109 6.45 0.88 6.98
C VAL A 109 6.05 0.91 8.45
N ILE A 110 6.40 1.96 9.16
CA ILE A 110 5.86 2.30 10.48
C ILE A 110 4.85 3.42 10.26
N ILE A 111 3.59 3.13 10.50
CA ILE A 111 2.51 4.11 10.43
C ILE A 111 2.58 5.01 11.67
N THR A 112 2.68 6.30 11.46
CA THR A 112 2.88 7.29 12.54
C THR A 112 1.71 8.26 12.64
N GLY A 113 1.57 8.87 13.81
CA GLY A 113 0.70 10.04 14.02
C GLY A 113 1.38 11.38 13.70
N GLY A 114 2.62 11.36 13.17
CA GLY A 114 3.38 12.56 12.83
C GLY A 114 2.87 13.28 11.58
N GLU A 115 3.58 14.35 11.18
CA GLU A 115 3.20 15.18 10.03
C GLU A 115 4.12 14.99 8.81
N ALA A 116 5.29 14.36 8.97
CA ALA A 116 6.27 14.21 7.92
C ALA A 116 6.68 12.73 7.72
N GLU A 117 6.90 12.38 6.46
CA GLU A 117 7.51 11.11 6.09
C GLU A 117 9.02 11.14 6.41
N GLY A 118 9.56 9.97 6.74
CA GLY A 118 10.99 9.81 7.01
C GLY A 118 11.45 8.37 6.82
N ILE A 119 12.77 8.15 6.91
CA ILE A 119 13.36 6.80 6.90
C ILE A 119 14.35 6.72 8.05
N SER A 120 14.24 5.71 8.88
CA SER A 120 15.22 5.38 9.90
C SER A 120 15.32 3.88 10.10
N GLU A 121 16.52 3.38 10.37
CA GLU A 121 16.79 1.95 10.62
C GLU A 121 16.25 1.01 9.53
N GLY A 122 16.12 1.49 8.28
CA GLY A 122 15.57 0.72 7.16
C GLY A 122 14.04 0.60 7.15
N TYR A 123 13.33 1.38 7.98
CA TYR A 123 11.89 1.50 8.01
C TYR A 123 11.45 2.86 7.48
N HIS A 124 10.39 2.87 6.67
CA HIS A 124 9.71 4.09 6.26
C HIS A 124 8.73 4.52 7.35
N HIS A 125 8.84 5.74 7.81
CA HIS A 125 7.87 6.36 8.73
C HIS A 125 6.88 7.14 7.90
N VAL A 126 5.62 6.70 7.89
CA VAL A 126 4.59 7.30 7.04
C VAL A 126 3.42 7.77 7.91
N PRO A 127 3.05 9.06 7.85
CA PRO A 127 1.87 9.54 8.54
C PRO A 127 0.61 8.79 8.12
N LYS A 128 -0.20 8.36 9.08
CA LYS A 128 -1.50 7.72 8.84
C LYS A 128 -2.38 8.58 7.92
N ARG A 129 -2.35 9.90 8.13
CA ARG A 129 -3.03 10.90 7.32
C ARG A 129 -2.65 10.78 5.83
N ASP A 130 -1.36 10.67 5.54
CA ASP A 130 -0.86 10.69 4.16
C ASP A 130 -1.25 9.43 3.38
N LEU A 131 -1.35 8.28 4.07
CA LEU A 131 -1.90 7.05 3.50
C LEU A 131 -3.36 7.23 3.09
N ILE A 132 -4.19 7.76 3.99
CA ILE A 132 -5.64 7.93 3.77
C ILE A 132 -5.93 9.02 2.73
N ILE A 133 -5.29 10.18 2.84
CA ILE A 133 -5.45 11.27 1.85
C ILE A 133 -4.95 10.81 0.48
N GLY A 134 -3.81 10.10 0.43
CA GLY A 134 -3.29 9.56 -0.81
C GLY A 134 -4.25 8.60 -1.51
N LEU A 135 -4.92 7.73 -0.74
CA LEU A 135 -5.97 6.84 -1.26
C LEU A 135 -7.19 7.63 -1.72
N GLN A 136 -7.65 8.61 -0.95
CA GLN A 136 -8.79 9.46 -1.29
C GLN A 136 -8.57 10.22 -2.60
N VAL A 137 -7.40 10.82 -2.79
CA VAL A 137 -7.03 11.52 -4.04
C VAL A 137 -7.07 10.58 -5.24
N LEU A 138 -6.59 9.34 -5.09
CA LEU A 138 -6.64 8.34 -6.16
C LEU A 138 -8.07 7.94 -6.52
N LEU A 139 -8.95 7.80 -5.53
CA LEU A 139 -10.37 7.49 -5.77
C LEU A 139 -11.09 8.65 -6.45
N GLN A 140 -10.90 9.89 -5.98
CA GLN A 140 -11.51 11.09 -6.57
C GLN A 140 -11.04 11.34 -8.01
N GLY A 141 -9.76 11.10 -8.28
CA GLY A 141 -9.16 11.27 -9.61
C GLY A 141 -9.34 10.08 -10.55
N ALA A 142 -10.15 9.07 -10.18
CA ALA A 142 -10.31 7.81 -10.92
C ALA A 142 -8.95 7.11 -11.24
N GLY A 143 -7.92 7.39 -10.42
CA GLY A 143 -6.59 6.81 -10.54
C GLY A 143 -6.50 5.39 -10.00
N LEU A 144 -7.43 4.97 -9.14
CA LEU A 144 -7.57 3.62 -8.62
C LEU A 144 -8.84 2.97 -9.16
N GLN A 145 -8.68 1.80 -9.79
CA GLN A 145 -9.76 0.95 -10.24
C GLN A 145 -9.82 -0.32 -9.38
N ILE A 146 -10.99 -0.65 -8.87
CA ILE A 146 -11.22 -1.87 -8.09
C ILE A 146 -11.80 -2.92 -9.04
N ALA A 147 -11.16 -4.09 -9.15
CA ALA A 147 -11.65 -5.16 -10.01
C ALA A 147 -13.03 -5.64 -9.53
N ALA A 148 -13.94 -5.85 -10.48
CA ALA A 148 -15.22 -6.46 -10.18
C ALA A 148 -15.01 -7.92 -9.72
N GLY A 149 -15.83 -8.38 -8.75
CA GLY A 149 -15.80 -9.74 -8.26
C GLY A 149 -14.74 -10.06 -7.20
N LEU A 150 -14.02 -9.08 -6.67
CA LEU A 150 -13.21 -9.27 -5.46
C LEU A 150 -14.11 -9.62 -4.29
N GLU A 151 -13.84 -10.75 -3.62
CA GLU A 151 -14.66 -11.27 -2.51
C GLU A 151 -14.86 -10.21 -1.41
N HIS A 152 -13.80 -9.51 -1.02
CA HIS A 152 -13.83 -8.48 0.00
C HIS A 152 -14.07 -7.06 -0.56
N GLY A 153 -14.35 -6.91 -1.87
CA GLY A 153 -14.61 -5.62 -2.50
C GLY A 153 -15.75 -4.82 -1.86
N PRO A 154 -16.95 -5.41 -1.65
CA PRO A 154 -18.05 -4.73 -0.97
C PRO A 154 -17.70 -4.30 0.46
N LYS A 155 -16.92 -5.12 1.19
CA LYS A 155 -16.48 -4.81 2.55
C LYS A 155 -15.50 -3.64 2.57
N LEU A 156 -14.54 -3.62 1.64
CA LEU A 156 -13.62 -2.50 1.47
C LEU A 156 -14.36 -1.18 1.24
N VAL A 157 -15.39 -1.19 0.37
CA VAL A 157 -16.21 0.01 0.11
C VAL A 157 -16.92 0.48 1.40
N THR A 158 -17.44 -0.47 2.19
CA THR A 158 -18.04 -0.14 3.49
C THR A 158 -17.05 0.49 4.45
N GLU A 159 -15.86 -0.10 4.60
CA GLU A 159 -14.81 0.44 5.46
C GLU A 159 -14.37 1.84 5.02
N MET A 160 -14.17 2.05 3.70
CA MET A 160 -13.86 3.38 3.15
C MET A 160 -14.94 4.41 3.48
N ALA A 161 -16.23 4.02 3.40
CA ALA A 161 -17.35 4.91 3.72
C ALA A 161 -17.46 5.22 5.23
N GLU A 162 -16.98 4.32 6.08
CA GLU A 162 -17.01 4.46 7.54
C GLU A 162 -15.76 5.18 8.10
N MET A 163 -14.71 5.36 7.29
CA MET A 163 -13.54 6.13 7.68
C MET A 163 -13.91 7.54 8.11
N ARG A 164 -13.46 7.96 9.27
CA ARG A 164 -13.72 9.26 9.87
C ARG A 164 -12.43 9.97 10.22
N VAL A 165 -12.50 11.30 10.17
CA VAL A 165 -11.46 12.17 10.72
C VAL A 165 -11.99 12.72 12.05
N LYS A 166 -11.24 12.52 13.13
CA LYS A 166 -11.48 13.20 14.41
C LYS A 166 -10.43 14.26 14.60
N VAL A 167 -10.87 15.47 14.94
CA VAL A 167 -9.98 16.53 15.41
C VAL A 167 -9.93 16.43 16.93
N THR A 168 -8.75 16.21 17.49
CA THR A 168 -8.55 16.19 18.93
C THR A 168 -8.69 17.60 19.52
N SER A 169 -8.86 17.70 20.85
CA SER A 169 -8.88 19.01 21.56
C SER A 169 -7.57 19.80 21.41
N ALA A 170 -6.47 19.14 21.05
CA ALA A 170 -5.19 19.76 20.72
C ALA A 170 -5.05 20.15 19.24
N GLY A 171 -6.11 20.02 18.43
CA GLY A 171 -6.11 20.38 17.01
C GLY A 171 -5.49 19.34 16.07
N HIS A 172 -5.08 18.16 16.58
CA HIS A 172 -4.54 17.10 15.73
C HIS A 172 -5.65 16.26 15.09
N GLU A 173 -5.50 16.01 13.79
CA GLU A 173 -6.39 15.12 13.06
C GLU A 173 -6.00 13.65 13.33
N GLN A 174 -7.00 12.84 13.65
CA GLN A 174 -6.87 11.40 13.78
C GLN A 174 -7.78 10.70 12.78
N TYR A 175 -7.24 9.73 12.05
CA TYR A 175 -7.92 8.95 11.01
C TYR A 175 -8.15 7.52 11.47
N GLY A 176 -9.34 6.98 11.26
CA GLY A 176 -9.64 5.58 11.58
C GLY A 176 -11.12 5.28 11.73
N ALA A 177 -11.40 4.00 11.98
CA ALA A 177 -12.69 3.49 12.38
C ALA A 177 -12.83 3.60 13.90
N TRP A 178 -13.72 4.48 14.38
CA TRP A 178 -13.83 4.82 15.82
C TRP A 178 -14.97 4.12 16.54
N ARG A 179 -15.71 3.25 15.87
CA ARG A 179 -16.78 2.47 16.48
C ARG A 179 -16.30 1.07 16.77
N GLU A 180 -16.71 0.52 17.89
CA GLU A 180 -16.48 -0.87 18.25
C GLU A 180 -17.03 -1.80 17.16
N GLY A 181 -16.23 -2.75 16.69
CA GLY A 181 -16.58 -3.66 15.61
C GLY A 181 -16.47 -3.10 14.18
N VAL A 182 -15.97 -1.86 13.99
CA VAL A 182 -15.63 -1.31 12.68
C VAL A 182 -14.12 -1.50 12.46
N HIS A 183 -13.78 -2.16 11.37
CA HIS A 183 -12.42 -2.48 10.98
C HIS A 183 -11.97 -1.55 9.84
N ASP A 184 -10.68 -1.29 9.74
CA ASP A 184 -10.05 -0.48 8.69
C ASP A 184 -8.85 -1.18 8.03
N ASP A 185 -8.66 -2.47 8.30
CA ASP A 185 -7.55 -3.29 7.83
C ASP A 185 -7.48 -3.41 6.31
N LEU A 186 -8.62 -3.60 5.63
CA LEU A 186 -8.66 -3.62 4.17
C LEU A 186 -8.27 -2.28 3.57
N VAL A 187 -8.71 -1.18 4.19
CA VAL A 187 -8.38 0.18 3.75
C VAL A 187 -6.88 0.43 3.89
N PHE A 188 -6.26 0.05 5.03
CA PHE A 188 -4.83 0.24 5.23
C PHE A 188 -3.97 -0.64 4.33
N ALA A 189 -4.33 -1.89 4.09
CA ALA A 189 -3.63 -2.73 3.13
C ALA A 189 -3.63 -2.10 1.72
N VAL A 190 -4.79 -1.58 1.26
CA VAL A 190 -4.90 -0.88 -0.03
C VAL A 190 -4.12 0.44 -0.02
N ALA A 191 -4.20 1.22 1.06
CA ALA A 191 -3.50 2.50 1.18
C ALA A 191 -1.97 2.33 1.15
N LEU A 192 -1.44 1.31 1.82
CA LEU A 192 -0.01 0.94 1.78
C LEU A 192 0.43 0.55 0.37
N ALA A 193 -0.34 -0.29 -0.33
CA ALA A 193 -0.06 -0.64 -1.73
C ALA A 193 -0.07 0.58 -2.65
N CYS A 194 -1.05 1.48 -2.49
CA CYS A 194 -1.16 2.73 -3.25
C CYS A 194 0.00 3.69 -2.94
N TRP A 195 0.39 3.82 -1.68
CA TRP A 195 1.54 4.62 -1.27
C TRP A 195 2.82 4.09 -1.93
N GLY A 196 3.07 2.78 -1.85
CA GLY A 196 4.21 2.14 -2.50
C GLY A 196 4.23 2.38 -4.02
N ALA A 197 3.09 2.22 -4.70
CA ALA A 197 2.97 2.42 -6.14
C ALA A 197 3.26 3.87 -6.59
N ARG A 198 3.06 4.86 -5.71
CA ARG A 198 3.33 6.28 -5.98
C ARG A 198 4.76 6.69 -5.66
N LYS A 199 5.38 6.06 -4.65
CA LYS A 199 6.69 6.47 -4.11
C LYS A 199 7.86 5.64 -4.67
N VAL A 200 7.61 4.40 -5.07
CA VAL A 200 8.65 3.48 -5.53
C VAL A 200 8.68 3.42 -7.05
N TYR A 201 9.84 3.68 -7.64
CA TYR A 201 10.01 3.54 -9.08
C TYR A 201 10.16 2.06 -9.46
N PRO A 202 9.46 1.60 -10.50
CA PRO A 202 9.51 0.20 -10.91
C PRO A 202 10.90 -0.31 -11.31
N ASN A 203 11.81 0.59 -11.68
CA ASN A 203 13.16 0.25 -12.13
C ASN A 203 14.23 0.37 -11.02
N ALA A 204 13.84 0.56 -9.76
CA ALA A 204 14.80 0.56 -8.67
C ALA A 204 15.39 -0.86 -8.52
N PRO A 205 16.74 -1.00 -8.45
CA PRO A 205 17.36 -2.32 -8.32
C PRO A 205 16.92 -2.99 -7.02
N SER A 206 16.56 -4.26 -7.10
CA SER A 206 16.35 -5.12 -5.93
C SER A 206 17.71 -5.40 -5.28
N GLY A 207 17.99 -4.81 -4.11
CA GLY A 207 19.23 -5.04 -3.38
C GLY A 207 19.27 -4.26 -2.06
N GLU A 208 20.02 -4.75 -1.08
CA GLU A 208 20.12 -4.18 0.27
C GLU A 208 20.69 -2.75 0.31
N ASN A 209 21.17 -2.20 -0.83
CA ASN A 209 21.81 -0.88 -0.96
C ASN A 209 21.05 0.09 -1.88
N ALA A 210 19.77 -0.16 -2.16
CA ALA A 210 18.98 0.79 -2.95
C ALA A 210 18.72 2.07 -2.15
N HIS A 211 19.54 3.10 -2.35
CA HIS A 211 19.23 4.46 -1.90
C HIS A 211 18.02 4.95 -2.69
N TRP A 212 16.85 4.95 -2.06
CA TRP A 212 15.61 5.46 -2.61
C TRP A 212 15.75 6.97 -2.85
N ARG A 213 15.85 7.39 -4.10
CA ARG A 213 15.68 8.80 -4.44
C ARG A 213 14.19 9.09 -4.50
N PHE A 214 13.72 9.84 -3.55
CA PHE A 214 12.42 10.50 -3.64
C PHE A 214 12.60 11.74 -4.53
N GLU A 215 12.31 11.63 -5.82
CA GLU A 215 12.03 12.84 -6.59
C GLU A 215 10.64 13.28 -6.17
N GLY A 216 10.57 14.45 -5.55
CA GLY A 216 9.32 15.07 -5.16
C GLY A 216 8.39 15.13 -6.38
N ALA A 217 7.30 14.37 -6.33
CA ALA A 217 6.21 14.59 -7.25
C ALA A 217 5.67 15.98 -6.93
N THR A 218 6.11 16.97 -7.68
CA THR A 218 5.42 18.27 -7.73
C THR A 218 3.99 17.94 -8.14
N LEU A 219 3.07 18.10 -7.21
CA LEU A 219 1.65 18.13 -7.49
C LEU A 219 1.45 19.33 -8.41
N LEU A 220 1.51 19.09 -9.72
CA LEU A 220 0.97 20.04 -10.68
C LEU A 220 -0.52 20.03 -10.44
N GLY A 221 -0.98 21.12 -9.87
CA GLY A 221 -2.37 21.43 -9.69
C GLY A 221 -3.12 21.46 -11.04
N TYR A 222 -4.40 21.18 -10.89
CA TYR A 222 -5.54 21.24 -11.80
C TYR A 222 -5.71 20.08 -12.75
#